data_27bdc708db336d04d340956128c7dbec
#
_entry.id   27bdc708db336d04d340956128c7dbec
#
_cell.length_a   1.000
_cell.length_b   1.000
_cell.length_c   1.000
_cell.angle_alpha   90.00
_cell.angle_beta   90.00
_cell.angle_gamma   90.00
#
_symmetry.space_group_name_H-M   'P 1'
#
loop_
_entity.id
_entity.type
_entity.pdbx_description
1 polymer ?
#
loop_
_entity_poly.entity_id
_entity_poly.type
_entity_poly.pdbx_seq_one_letter_code
_entity_poly.pdbx_strand_id
1 'polypeptide(L)'
;MIAYLKGTVAGIQKSTANRIILILEVNQIGYELQVPPTLVNKLPAAGETVQVFTHQQIREDQITLYGFASAAERDLFRALVSVSGIGARGAIALLDTLGLQDLVQAIVNGNTRALAKTPGIGAKTAERLALELKTKLAEWRQSAGAASVAVGPPPGILEDVEMTLLALGYSGSEVVQALSAVSQDALLAKSQNAEDWIRHAIAWLSL
;
A
#
# COMPACT_ATOMS: atom_id res chain seq x y z
N MET A 1 -15.88 8.83 -12.39
CA MET A 1 -14.53 8.61 -11.78
C MET A 1 -13.94 7.32 -12.36
N ILE A 2 -12.69 7.33 -12.78
CA ILE A 2 -11.97 6.15 -13.30
C ILE A 2 -11.32 5.44 -12.10
N ALA A 3 -11.70 4.18 -11.81
CA ALA A 3 -11.26 3.44 -10.63
C ALA A 3 -9.96 2.66 -10.87
N TYR A 4 -9.79 2.15 -12.07
CA TYR A 4 -8.57 1.48 -12.56
C TYR A 4 -8.56 1.54 -14.10
N LEU A 5 -7.39 1.36 -14.67
CA LEU A 5 -7.17 1.11 -16.09
C LEU A 5 -6.39 -0.19 -16.26
N LYS A 6 -6.79 -1.01 -17.21
CA LYS A 6 -6.06 -2.22 -17.61
C LYS A 6 -5.73 -2.09 -19.09
N GLY A 7 -4.45 -2.10 -19.41
CA GLY A 7 -3.98 -1.88 -20.76
C GLY A 7 -2.49 -2.16 -20.91
N THR A 8 -1.95 -1.78 -22.04
CA THR A 8 -0.56 -2.02 -22.42
C THR A 8 0.32 -0.83 -22.05
N VAL A 9 1.49 -1.06 -21.50
CA VAL A 9 2.48 -0.02 -21.23
C VAL A 9 3.00 0.51 -22.57
N ALA A 10 2.61 1.73 -22.95
CA ALA A 10 3.08 2.38 -24.17
C ALA A 10 4.40 3.14 -23.95
N GLY A 11 4.62 3.65 -22.73
CA GLY A 11 5.87 4.33 -22.39
C GLY A 11 5.86 5.00 -21.03
N ILE A 12 7.05 5.46 -20.62
CA ILE A 12 7.24 6.18 -19.36
C ILE A 12 8.01 7.47 -19.70
N GLN A 13 7.49 8.60 -19.26
CA GLN A 13 8.10 9.92 -19.47
C GLN A 13 8.46 10.55 -18.12
N LYS A 14 9.65 11.16 -18.05
CA LYS A 14 10.05 12.01 -16.93
C LYS A 14 9.83 13.47 -17.32
N SER A 15 8.93 14.14 -16.63
CA SER A 15 8.69 15.57 -16.82
C SER A 15 9.76 16.40 -16.11
N THR A 16 10.01 17.61 -16.62
CA THR A 16 10.94 18.61 -16.04
C THR A 16 10.64 18.97 -14.58
N ALA A 17 9.42 18.75 -14.12
CA ALA A 17 8.99 18.95 -12.71
C ALA A 17 9.24 17.73 -11.81
N ASN A 18 10.12 16.79 -12.18
CA ASN A 18 10.39 15.52 -11.51
C ASN A 18 9.14 14.67 -11.30
N ARG A 19 8.19 14.77 -12.24
CA ARG A 19 6.97 13.94 -12.29
C ARG A 19 7.20 12.79 -13.26
N ILE A 20 6.76 11.61 -12.89
CA ILE A 20 6.78 10.45 -13.77
C ILE A 20 5.38 10.25 -14.32
N ILE A 21 5.29 10.14 -15.63
CA ILE A 21 4.05 9.91 -16.36
C ILE A 21 4.16 8.56 -17.05
N LEU A 22 3.26 7.66 -16.67
CA LEU A 22 3.01 6.40 -17.36
C LEU A 22 2.00 6.65 -18.47
N ILE A 23 2.33 6.26 -19.69
CA ILE A 23 1.38 6.21 -20.81
C ILE A 23 0.87 4.77 -20.91
N LEU A 24 -0.43 4.61 -20.64
CA LEU A 24 -1.10 3.32 -20.69
C LEU A 24 -2.11 3.34 -21.85
N GLU A 25 -1.94 2.43 -22.79
CA GLU A 25 -2.87 2.27 -23.90
C GLU A 25 -4.00 1.31 -23.51
N VAL A 26 -5.23 1.80 -23.57
CA VAL A 26 -6.44 1.04 -23.30
C VAL A 26 -7.41 1.22 -24.47
N ASN A 27 -7.68 0.14 -25.19
CA ASN A 27 -8.57 0.17 -26.36
C ASN A 27 -8.19 1.27 -27.39
N GLN A 28 -6.90 1.35 -27.74
CA GLN A 28 -6.33 2.31 -28.71
C GLN A 28 -6.39 3.78 -28.23
N ILE A 29 -6.64 4.01 -26.95
CA ILE A 29 -6.59 5.34 -26.34
C ILE A 29 -5.42 5.36 -25.35
N GLY A 30 -4.50 6.32 -25.52
CA GLY A 30 -3.39 6.55 -24.59
C GLY A 30 -3.84 7.40 -23.39
N TYR A 31 -3.71 6.85 -22.18
CA TYR A 31 -3.96 7.57 -20.94
C TYR A 31 -2.64 7.97 -20.27
N GLU A 32 -2.50 9.24 -19.93
CA GLU A 32 -1.39 9.74 -19.13
C GLU A 32 -1.73 9.63 -17.63
N LEU A 33 -0.93 8.86 -16.88
CA LEU A 33 -1.10 8.70 -15.44
C LEU A 33 0.15 9.22 -14.74
N GLN A 34 -0.02 10.15 -13.83
CA GLN A 34 1.05 10.56 -12.93
C GLN A 34 1.24 9.47 -11.86
N VAL A 35 2.43 8.90 -11.77
CA VAL A 35 2.71 7.75 -10.91
C VAL A 35 3.84 8.03 -9.92
N PRO A 36 3.86 7.37 -8.73
CA PRO A 36 5.02 7.39 -7.85
C PRO A 36 6.24 6.76 -8.54
N PRO A 37 7.46 7.28 -8.31
CA PRO A 37 8.70 6.69 -8.82
C PRO A 37 8.84 5.19 -8.51
N THR A 38 8.43 4.76 -7.34
CA THR A 38 8.46 3.37 -6.90
C THR A 38 7.57 2.44 -7.73
N LEU A 39 6.51 2.95 -8.36
CA LEU A 39 5.68 2.14 -9.26
C LEU A 39 6.44 1.73 -10.53
N VAL A 40 7.34 2.59 -11.03
CA VAL A 40 8.07 2.32 -12.28
C VAL A 40 8.86 1.01 -12.21
N ASN A 41 9.44 0.72 -11.05
CA ASN A 41 10.21 -0.51 -10.83
C ASN A 41 9.34 -1.78 -10.78
N LYS A 42 8.02 -1.61 -10.65
CA LYS A 42 7.04 -2.70 -10.59
C LYS A 42 6.27 -2.87 -11.90
N LEU A 43 6.48 -1.96 -12.86
CA LEU A 43 5.82 -2.05 -14.16
C LEU A 43 6.48 -3.11 -15.02
N PRO A 44 5.71 -3.84 -15.83
CA PRO A 44 6.24 -4.74 -16.83
C PRO A 44 6.90 -3.95 -17.98
N ALA A 45 7.55 -4.66 -18.90
CA ALA A 45 8.17 -4.07 -20.08
C ALA A 45 7.15 -3.35 -20.98
N ALA A 46 7.63 -2.40 -21.76
CA ALA A 46 6.80 -1.76 -22.79
C ALA A 46 6.24 -2.81 -23.76
N GLY A 47 4.96 -2.70 -24.08
CA GLY A 47 4.20 -3.68 -24.86
C GLY A 47 3.46 -4.74 -24.03
N GLU A 48 3.73 -4.84 -22.73
CA GLU A 48 3.04 -5.79 -21.83
C GLU A 48 1.84 -5.15 -21.13
N THR A 49 0.89 -6.00 -20.73
CA THR A 49 -0.35 -5.56 -20.10
C THR A 49 -0.19 -5.43 -18.59
N VAL A 50 -0.72 -4.34 -18.04
CA VAL A 50 -0.77 -4.08 -16.60
C VAL A 50 -2.12 -3.49 -16.20
N GLN A 51 -2.51 -3.72 -14.94
CA GLN A 51 -3.62 -3.02 -14.31
C GLN A 51 -3.07 -1.99 -13.33
N VAL A 52 -3.53 -0.76 -13.47
CA VAL A 52 -3.14 0.38 -12.61
C VAL A 52 -4.39 0.95 -11.96
N PHE A 53 -4.40 1.04 -10.64
CA PHE A 53 -5.50 1.65 -9.88
C PHE A 53 -5.39 3.16 -9.94
N THR A 54 -6.50 3.85 -10.21
CA THR A 54 -6.46 5.26 -10.55
C THR A 54 -7.26 6.13 -9.60
N HIS A 55 -6.78 7.35 -9.41
CA HIS A 55 -7.51 8.46 -8.83
C HIS A 55 -7.56 9.61 -9.82
N GLN A 56 -8.76 10.07 -10.14
CA GLN A 56 -9.00 11.21 -11.01
C GLN A 56 -9.19 12.46 -10.16
N GLN A 57 -8.32 13.44 -10.34
CA GLN A 57 -8.46 14.77 -9.75
C GLN A 57 -8.92 15.75 -10.84
N ILE A 58 -10.02 16.45 -10.57
CA ILE A 58 -10.56 17.48 -11.45
C ILE A 58 -10.32 18.81 -10.75
N ARG A 59 -9.66 19.74 -11.43
CA ARG A 59 -9.54 21.15 -11.08
C ARG A 59 -10.16 21.98 -12.18
N GLU A 60 -10.33 23.28 -11.96
CA GLU A 60 -11.06 24.19 -12.86
C GLU A 60 -10.66 24.03 -14.34
N ASP A 61 -9.39 23.86 -14.62
CA ASP A 61 -8.78 23.84 -15.97
C ASP A 61 -8.09 22.52 -16.34
N GLN A 62 -8.04 21.54 -15.41
CA GLN A 62 -7.23 20.34 -15.62
C GLN A 62 -7.83 19.09 -14.99
N ILE A 63 -7.82 18.01 -15.77
CA ILE A 63 -8.07 16.65 -15.30
C ILE A 63 -6.73 15.93 -15.22
N THR A 64 -6.40 15.44 -14.03
CA THR A 64 -5.17 14.65 -13.80
C THR A 64 -5.54 13.26 -13.31
N LEU A 65 -4.98 12.23 -13.93
CA LEU A 65 -5.05 10.85 -13.46
C LEU A 65 -3.78 10.52 -12.69
N TYR A 66 -3.94 9.98 -11.50
CA TYR A 66 -2.87 9.41 -10.69
C TYR A 66 -2.99 7.89 -10.71
N GLY A 67 -1.86 7.19 -10.85
CA GLY A 67 -1.81 5.74 -10.94
C GLY A 67 -1.03 5.09 -9.80
N PHE A 68 -1.52 3.94 -9.32
CA PHE A 68 -0.99 3.20 -8.16
C PHE A 68 -0.97 1.70 -8.44
N ALA A 69 -0.04 0.97 -7.79
CA ALA A 69 0.09 -0.48 -7.94
C ALA A 69 -1.10 -1.24 -7.34
N SER A 70 -1.74 -0.69 -6.31
CA SER A 70 -2.84 -1.35 -5.61
C SER A 70 -3.97 -0.38 -5.27
N ALA A 71 -5.17 -0.96 -5.01
CA ALA A 71 -6.30 -0.19 -4.50
C ALA A 71 -5.98 0.45 -3.15
N ALA A 72 -5.21 -0.24 -2.30
CA ALA A 72 -4.80 0.27 -0.99
C ALA A 72 -3.90 1.52 -1.10
N GLU A 73 -2.92 1.53 -2.02
CA GLU A 73 -2.09 2.72 -2.28
C GLU A 73 -2.94 3.88 -2.79
N ARG A 74 -3.88 3.64 -3.71
CA ARG A 74 -4.82 4.65 -4.21
C ARG A 74 -5.69 5.22 -3.09
N ASP A 75 -6.23 4.38 -2.23
CA ASP A 75 -7.14 4.82 -1.17
C ASP A 75 -6.39 5.55 -0.06
N LEU A 76 -5.15 5.13 0.25
CA LEU A 76 -4.26 5.91 1.12
C LEU A 76 -3.93 7.28 0.50
N PHE A 77 -3.61 7.35 -0.80
CA PHE A 77 -3.42 8.61 -1.49
C PHE A 77 -4.63 9.55 -1.34
N ARG A 78 -5.85 9.04 -1.51
CA ARG A 78 -7.10 9.79 -1.31
C ARG A 78 -7.23 10.33 0.11
N ALA A 79 -6.90 9.51 1.10
CA ALA A 79 -6.89 9.93 2.50
C ALA A 79 -5.86 11.04 2.74
N LEU A 80 -4.65 10.90 2.18
CA LEU A 80 -3.59 11.90 2.31
C LEU A 80 -3.99 13.26 1.73
N VAL A 81 -4.53 13.28 0.49
CA VAL A 81 -4.93 14.55 -0.16
C VAL A 81 -6.18 15.20 0.47
N SER A 82 -6.92 14.47 1.31
CA SER A 82 -8.02 15.06 2.09
C SER A 82 -7.55 15.86 3.30
N VAL A 83 -6.27 15.72 3.69
CA VAL A 83 -5.67 16.48 4.80
C VAL A 83 -5.28 17.87 4.32
N SER A 84 -5.72 18.90 5.04
CA SER A 84 -5.39 20.29 4.71
C SER A 84 -3.88 20.53 4.72
N GLY A 85 -3.36 21.08 3.63
CA GLY A 85 -1.93 21.34 3.43
C GLY A 85 -1.16 20.18 2.77
N ILE A 86 -1.83 19.08 2.43
CA ILE A 86 -1.24 18.00 1.65
C ILE A 86 -1.88 17.95 0.26
N GLY A 87 -1.10 18.37 -0.74
CA GLY A 87 -1.50 18.22 -2.13
C GLY A 87 -1.04 16.87 -2.70
N ALA A 88 -1.45 16.58 -3.93
CA ALA A 88 -1.09 15.35 -4.63
C ALA A 88 0.42 15.09 -4.68
N ARG A 89 1.24 16.14 -4.83
CA ARG A 89 2.70 16.03 -4.85
C ARG A 89 3.25 15.53 -3.49
N GLY A 90 2.75 16.08 -2.38
CA GLY A 90 3.14 15.65 -1.05
C GLY A 90 2.68 14.22 -0.75
N ALA A 91 1.47 13.86 -1.17
CA ALA A 91 0.94 12.52 -1.00
C ALA A 91 1.74 11.47 -1.79
N ILE A 92 2.14 11.77 -3.04
CA ILE A 92 3.03 10.91 -3.84
C ILE A 92 4.40 10.79 -3.16
N ALA A 93 4.97 11.90 -2.67
CA ALA A 93 6.27 11.87 -1.99
C ALA A 93 6.23 11.03 -0.71
N LEU A 94 5.14 11.07 0.07
CA LEU A 94 4.95 10.22 1.25
C LEU A 94 4.92 8.74 0.89
N LEU A 95 4.14 8.36 -0.13
CA LEU A 95 4.05 6.99 -0.62
C LEU A 95 5.38 6.49 -1.19
N ASP A 96 6.11 7.36 -1.90
CA ASP A 96 7.40 7.02 -2.50
C ASP A 96 8.51 6.85 -1.43
N THR A 97 8.52 7.72 -0.41
CA THR A 97 9.56 7.72 0.64
C THR A 97 9.39 6.58 1.65
N LEU A 98 8.16 6.30 2.06
CA LEU A 98 7.87 5.35 3.15
C LEU A 98 7.25 4.04 2.64
N GLY A 99 6.62 4.06 1.47
CA GLY A 99 5.79 2.95 1.03
C GLY A 99 4.47 2.86 1.80
N LEU A 100 3.60 1.92 1.38
CA LEU A 100 2.26 1.78 1.93
C LEU A 100 2.26 1.42 3.43
N GLN A 101 2.99 0.38 3.80
CA GLN A 101 2.95 -0.20 5.15
C GLN A 101 3.56 0.74 6.19
N ASP A 102 4.79 1.21 5.94
CA ASP A 102 5.49 2.10 6.88
C ASP A 102 4.79 3.44 7.03
N LEU A 103 4.19 3.95 5.95
CA LEU A 103 3.41 5.19 6.00
C LEU A 103 2.17 5.04 6.88
N VAL A 104 1.39 3.96 6.71
CA VAL A 104 0.23 3.66 7.57
C VAL A 104 0.67 3.50 9.02
N GLN A 105 1.76 2.77 9.27
CA GLN A 105 2.30 2.54 10.60
C GLN A 105 2.76 3.86 11.25
N ALA A 106 3.47 4.72 10.49
CA ALA A 106 3.92 6.02 10.98
C ALA A 106 2.75 6.93 11.37
N ILE A 107 1.66 6.91 10.59
CA ILE A 107 0.46 7.69 10.89
C ILE A 107 -0.25 7.16 12.14
N VAL A 108 -0.50 5.86 12.22
CA VAL A 108 -1.21 5.23 13.35
C VAL A 108 -0.45 5.42 14.66
N ASN A 109 0.89 5.28 14.62
CA ASN A 109 1.75 5.46 15.79
C ASN A 109 2.04 6.94 16.11
N GLY A 110 1.59 7.88 15.28
CA GLY A 110 1.90 9.29 15.45
C GLY A 110 3.38 9.63 15.29
N ASN A 111 4.11 8.86 14.48
CA ASN A 111 5.54 9.05 14.25
C ASN A 111 5.78 10.22 13.28
N THR A 112 5.59 11.43 13.78
CA THR A 112 5.76 12.68 13.01
C THR A 112 7.18 12.87 12.48
N ARG A 113 8.19 12.34 13.19
CA ARG A 113 9.59 12.38 12.73
C ARG A 113 9.81 11.56 11.46
N ALA A 114 9.19 10.38 11.36
CA ALA A 114 9.27 9.55 10.15
C ALA A 114 8.57 10.25 8.97
N LEU A 115 7.38 10.81 9.21
CA LEU A 115 6.61 11.56 8.21
C LEU A 115 7.36 12.81 7.70
N ALA A 116 8.00 13.55 8.58
CA ALA A 116 8.75 14.75 8.25
C ALA A 116 10.06 14.49 7.49
N LYS A 117 10.52 13.23 7.36
CA LYS A 117 11.64 12.88 6.47
C LYS A 117 11.28 13.02 4.99
N THR A 118 9.99 13.04 4.68
CA THR A 118 9.52 13.17 3.30
C THR A 118 9.76 14.58 2.77
N PRO A 119 10.39 14.74 1.60
CA PRO A 119 10.60 16.04 0.99
C PRO A 119 9.29 16.82 0.83
N GLY A 120 9.26 18.04 1.33
CA GLY A 120 8.09 18.93 1.27
C GLY A 120 7.05 18.71 2.37
N ILE A 121 7.29 17.81 3.32
CA ILE A 121 6.46 17.62 4.51
C ILE A 121 7.19 18.17 5.73
N GLY A 122 6.74 19.32 6.21
CA GLY A 122 7.26 19.96 7.45
C GLY A 122 6.66 19.36 8.72
N ALA A 123 7.25 19.66 9.87
CA ALA A 123 6.80 19.15 11.17
C ALA A 123 5.30 19.43 11.44
N LYS A 124 4.81 20.64 11.19
CA LYS A 124 3.39 21.00 11.36
C LYS A 124 2.46 20.17 10.45
N THR A 125 2.89 19.90 9.21
CA THR A 125 2.11 19.08 8.28
C THR A 125 2.11 17.62 8.73
N ALA A 126 3.25 17.11 9.21
CA ALA A 126 3.36 15.76 9.75
C ALA A 126 2.49 15.54 11.00
N GLU A 127 2.46 16.51 11.92
CA GLU A 127 1.59 16.47 13.10
C GLU A 127 0.11 16.46 12.73
N ARG A 128 -0.30 17.35 11.80
CA ARG A 128 -1.66 17.39 11.29
C ARG A 128 -2.04 16.09 10.62
N LEU A 129 -1.17 15.56 9.75
CA LEU A 129 -1.38 14.29 9.07
C LEU A 129 -1.62 13.15 10.08
N ALA A 130 -0.75 13.03 11.09
CA ALA A 130 -0.89 12.02 12.12
C ALA A 130 -2.20 12.17 12.90
N LEU A 131 -2.59 13.41 13.27
CA LEU A 131 -3.81 13.68 14.02
C LEU A 131 -5.08 13.37 13.21
N GLU A 132 -5.19 13.91 11.96
CA GLU A 132 -6.40 13.81 11.16
C GLU A 132 -6.63 12.40 10.59
N LEU A 133 -5.54 11.67 10.26
CA LEU A 133 -5.68 10.35 9.65
C LEU A 133 -5.61 9.19 10.64
N LYS A 134 -5.11 9.39 11.86
CA LYS A 134 -5.05 8.31 12.86
C LYS A 134 -6.40 7.64 13.06
N THR A 135 -7.44 8.42 13.30
CA THR A 135 -8.81 7.92 13.49
C THR A 135 -9.36 7.28 12.21
N LYS A 136 -9.24 7.96 11.08
CA LYS A 136 -9.72 7.47 9.78
C LYS A 136 -9.04 6.17 9.35
N LEU A 137 -7.73 6.02 9.59
CA LEU A 137 -7.00 4.80 9.24
C LEU A 137 -7.25 3.66 10.23
N ALA A 138 -7.51 3.96 11.49
CA ALA A 138 -7.96 2.94 12.45
C ALA A 138 -9.31 2.35 12.02
N GLU A 139 -10.26 3.20 11.65
CA GLU A 139 -11.57 2.78 11.10
C GLU A 139 -11.40 2.04 9.75
N TRP A 140 -10.52 2.52 8.88
CA TRP A 140 -10.24 1.88 7.60
C TRP A 140 -9.57 0.51 7.75
N ARG A 141 -8.65 0.34 8.71
CA ARG A 141 -8.08 -0.97 9.05
C ARG A 141 -9.16 -1.94 9.54
N GLN A 142 -10.11 -1.47 10.34
CA GLN A 142 -11.25 -2.29 10.78
C GLN A 142 -12.17 -2.65 9.61
N SER A 143 -12.45 -1.70 8.70
CA SER A 143 -13.31 -1.94 7.54
C SER A 143 -12.60 -2.67 6.39
N ALA A 144 -11.30 -2.41 6.17
CA ALA A 144 -10.49 -3.11 5.18
C ALA A 144 -10.12 -4.53 5.64
N GLY A 145 -10.03 -4.75 6.94
CA GLY A 145 -9.98 -6.10 7.54
C GLY A 145 -11.24 -6.93 7.27
N ALA A 146 -12.36 -6.26 6.93
CA ALA A 146 -13.59 -6.95 6.49
C ALA A 146 -13.66 -7.18 4.96
N ALA A 147 -12.81 -6.53 4.16
CA ALA A 147 -12.80 -6.62 2.68
C ALA A 147 -11.49 -7.14 2.08
N SER A 148 -10.41 -7.22 2.85
CA SER A 148 -9.24 -8.00 2.53
C SER A 148 -9.55 -9.44 2.87
N VAL A 149 -9.52 -10.32 1.89
CA VAL A 149 -9.37 -11.75 2.16
C VAL A 149 -8.16 -11.84 3.08
N ALA A 150 -8.39 -12.17 4.34
CA ALA A 150 -7.34 -12.27 5.34
C ALA A 150 -6.40 -13.39 4.90
N VAL A 151 -5.27 -12.97 4.29
CA VAL A 151 -4.18 -13.87 3.96
C VAL A 151 -3.36 -13.98 5.26
N GLY A 152 -3.85 -14.78 6.20
CA GLY A 152 -3.26 -14.99 7.51
C GLY A 152 -4.24 -15.59 8.51
N PRO A 153 -3.78 -15.99 9.70
CA PRO A 153 -4.64 -16.49 10.77
C PRO A 153 -5.71 -15.44 11.16
N PRO A 154 -6.90 -15.85 11.57
CA PRO A 154 -7.87 -14.96 12.18
C PRO A 154 -7.26 -14.15 13.33
N PRO A 155 -7.69 -12.89 13.56
CA PRO A 155 -7.07 -12.02 14.57
C PRO A 155 -6.98 -12.63 15.99
N GLY A 156 -7.93 -13.48 16.38
CA GLY A 156 -7.93 -14.18 17.67
C GLY A 156 -6.93 -15.34 17.75
N ILE A 157 -6.42 -15.80 16.62
CA ILE A 157 -5.46 -16.91 16.53
C ILE A 157 -4.06 -16.39 16.26
N LEU A 158 -3.95 -15.23 15.57
CA LEU A 158 -2.67 -14.64 15.20
C LEU A 158 -1.76 -14.43 16.42
N GLU A 159 -2.30 -13.89 17.49
CA GLU A 159 -1.56 -13.62 18.73
C GLU A 159 -1.03 -14.91 19.38
N ASP A 160 -1.84 -15.96 19.40
CA ASP A 160 -1.44 -17.28 19.93
C ASP A 160 -0.36 -17.92 19.07
N VAL A 161 -0.46 -17.81 17.76
CA VAL A 161 0.54 -18.34 16.80
C VAL A 161 1.85 -17.59 16.91
N GLU A 162 1.81 -16.25 16.94
CA GLU A 162 3.01 -15.41 17.09
C GLU A 162 3.71 -15.70 18.43
N MET A 163 2.96 -15.73 19.55
CA MET A 163 3.52 -16.02 20.86
C MET A 163 4.17 -17.41 20.91
N THR A 164 3.53 -18.40 20.31
CA THR A 164 4.08 -19.77 20.30
C THR A 164 5.37 -19.86 19.48
N LEU A 165 5.43 -19.25 18.29
CA LEU A 165 6.63 -19.26 17.46
C LEU A 165 7.78 -18.49 18.10
N LEU A 166 7.51 -17.35 18.74
CA LEU A 166 8.50 -16.61 19.52
C LEU A 166 9.01 -17.41 20.73
N ALA A 167 8.14 -18.13 21.44
CA ALA A 167 8.53 -19.00 22.55
C ALA A 167 9.38 -20.19 22.11
N LEU A 168 9.25 -20.65 20.86
CA LEU A 168 10.09 -21.67 20.23
C LEU A 168 11.45 -21.14 19.77
N GLY A 169 11.70 -19.82 19.92
CA GLY A 169 12.99 -19.19 19.66
C GLY A 169 13.13 -18.55 18.28
N TYR A 170 12.09 -18.51 17.48
CA TYR A 170 12.12 -17.80 16.19
C TYR A 170 12.07 -16.27 16.42
N SER A 171 12.78 -15.52 15.58
CA SER A 171 12.72 -14.06 15.62
C SER A 171 11.40 -13.52 15.06
N GLY A 172 10.99 -12.32 15.48
CA GLY A 172 9.77 -11.70 14.97
C GLY A 172 9.74 -11.53 13.44
N SER A 173 10.91 -11.34 12.80
CA SER A 173 11.02 -11.27 11.34
C SER A 173 10.77 -12.61 10.66
N GLU A 174 11.27 -13.71 11.24
CA GLU A 174 11.03 -15.07 10.74
C GLU A 174 9.57 -15.46 10.89
N VAL A 175 8.95 -15.11 12.01
CA VAL A 175 7.52 -15.36 12.25
C VAL A 175 6.66 -14.65 11.19
N VAL A 176 6.91 -13.37 10.91
CA VAL A 176 6.16 -12.61 9.89
C VAL A 176 6.35 -13.21 8.49
N GLN A 177 7.57 -13.62 8.13
CA GLN A 177 7.86 -14.27 6.84
C GLN A 177 7.14 -15.61 6.71
N ALA A 178 7.21 -16.45 7.73
CA ALA A 178 6.55 -17.75 7.75
C ALA A 178 5.04 -17.61 7.61
N LEU A 179 4.40 -16.75 8.41
CA LEU A 179 2.96 -16.52 8.36
C LEU A 179 2.52 -15.97 6.99
N SER A 180 3.29 -15.08 6.39
CA SER A 180 3.03 -14.58 5.04
C SER A 180 3.10 -15.68 3.98
N ALA A 181 4.09 -16.58 4.08
CA ALA A 181 4.29 -17.67 3.14
C ALA A 181 3.17 -18.74 3.23
N VAL A 182 2.86 -19.20 4.45
CA VAL A 182 1.86 -20.25 4.65
C VAL A 182 0.43 -19.76 4.45
N SER A 183 0.19 -18.47 4.53
CA SER A 183 -1.13 -17.88 4.33
C SER A 183 -1.63 -17.98 2.88
N GLN A 184 -0.76 -18.33 1.93
CA GLN A 184 -1.15 -18.59 0.54
C GLN A 184 -1.79 -19.96 0.34
N ASP A 185 -1.76 -20.84 1.35
CA ASP A 185 -2.44 -22.12 1.32
C ASP A 185 -3.96 -21.92 1.54
N ALA A 186 -4.74 -22.23 0.52
CA ALA A 186 -6.20 -22.06 0.52
C ALA A 186 -6.94 -22.93 1.55
N LEU A 187 -6.33 -24.05 1.99
CA LEU A 187 -6.88 -24.92 3.04
C LEU A 187 -6.59 -24.32 4.41
N LEU A 188 -5.37 -23.86 4.63
CA LEU A 188 -4.97 -23.22 5.88
C LEU A 188 -5.68 -21.90 6.11
N ALA A 189 -5.94 -21.11 5.06
CA ALA A 189 -6.69 -19.85 5.14
C ALA A 189 -8.12 -20.00 5.70
N LYS A 190 -8.70 -21.21 5.65
CA LYS A 190 -10.02 -21.52 6.21
C LYS A 190 -9.95 -22.12 7.62
N SER A 191 -8.77 -22.49 8.11
CA SER A 191 -8.62 -23.08 9.43
C SER A 191 -8.74 -22.03 10.53
N GLN A 192 -9.58 -22.31 11.50
CA GLN A 192 -9.73 -21.55 12.73
C GLN A 192 -8.93 -22.17 13.90
N ASN A 193 -8.01 -23.07 13.62
CA ASN A 193 -7.20 -23.74 14.63
C ASN A 193 -5.76 -23.21 14.61
N ALA A 194 -5.30 -22.67 15.74
CA ALA A 194 -3.93 -22.15 15.89
C ALA A 194 -2.87 -23.22 15.63
N GLU A 195 -3.11 -24.49 16.03
CA GLU A 195 -2.16 -25.58 15.82
C GLU A 195 -1.84 -25.84 14.34
N ASP A 196 -2.82 -25.70 13.44
CA ASP A 196 -2.63 -25.89 12.03
C ASP A 196 -1.68 -24.81 11.48
N TRP A 197 -1.88 -23.57 11.87
CA TRP A 197 -1.03 -22.45 11.48
C TRP A 197 0.39 -22.59 12.03
N ILE A 198 0.54 -22.96 13.30
CA ILE A 198 1.85 -23.20 13.94
C ILE A 198 2.59 -24.31 13.23
N ARG A 199 1.95 -25.44 12.94
CA ARG A 199 2.56 -26.59 12.27
C ARG A 199 3.08 -26.23 10.88
N HIS A 200 2.27 -25.52 10.09
CA HIS A 200 2.68 -25.10 8.73
C HIS A 200 3.79 -24.05 8.77
N ALA A 201 3.74 -23.11 9.72
CA ALA A 201 4.80 -22.12 9.89
C ALA A 201 6.12 -22.76 10.30
N ILE A 202 6.12 -23.70 11.24
CA ILE A 202 7.34 -24.44 11.64
C ILE A 202 7.88 -25.26 10.47
N ALA A 203 7.01 -25.94 9.71
CA ALA A 203 7.43 -26.70 8.53
C ALA A 203 8.12 -25.81 7.49
N TRP A 204 7.61 -24.60 7.28
CA TRP A 204 8.22 -23.62 6.37
C TRP A 204 9.55 -23.07 6.91
N LEU A 205 9.66 -22.80 8.21
CA LEU A 205 10.87 -22.29 8.87
C LEU A 205 12.00 -23.34 8.97
N SER A 206 11.67 -24.61 8.74
CA SER A 206 12.63 -25.73 8.81
C SER A 206 13.23 -26.09 7.46
N LEU A 207 12.84 -25.39 6.38
CA LEU A 207 13.35 -25.55 5.01
C LEU A 207 14.57 -24.65 4.79
#